data_cbd1816396b2a48104aa37b18e423a54
#
_entry.id   cbd1816396b2a48104aa37b18e423a54
#
_cell.length_a   1.000
_cell.length_b   1.000
_cell.length_c   1.000
_cell.angle_alpha   90.00
_cell.angle_beta   90.00
_cell.angle_gamma   90.00
#
_symmetry.space_group_name_H-M   'P 1'
#
loop_
_entity.id
_entity.type
_entity.pdbx_description
1 polymer ?
#
loop_
_entity_poly.entity_id
_entity_poly.type
_entity_poly.pdbx_seq_one_letter_code
_entity_poly.pdbx_strand_id
1 'polypeptide(L)'
;MDLSFSKQFDVQEVLEGGAHPAQFGTNVLAGLIDGIDEFRRDLEQQRRSRSLGPAMLGAFLWVDDAELLQRIAEFPSTCVVVSKQPRGKYHTERLRKVAEAVKDAAGLPAWAFHELEELRFHQDGKTPVLGPSSPQERIRLPAMRTLGYRKAGNHLVPILHTKMLLLGELWWHDEDALGGMADVTGFTPHRLWLGSANGTGSSRRSLEFGLWLDDPGLLKAARRFLLEVLAQSEDLDPDSNDLTPDLVMPDYDDEAMWEAMAALADHDADEHDDSQNDA
;
A
#
# COMPACT_ATOMS: atom_id res chain seq x y z
N MET A 1 5.41 43.65 18.81
CA MET A 1 4.94 43.02 17.54
C MET A 1 4.28 41.70 17.96
N ASP A 2 2.97 41.73 18.03
CA ASP A 2 2.21 40.53 18.46
C ASP A 2 2.11 39.59 17.25
N LEU A 3 2.94 38.52 17.25
CA LEU A 3 2.99 37.50 16.22
C LEU A 3 1.90 36.43 16.48
N SER A 4 0.67 36.87 16.67
CA SER A 4 -0.45 35.91 16.73
C SER A 4 -0.76 35.42 15.32
N PHE A 5 -0.02 34.41 14.86
CA PHE A 5 -0.21 33.75 13.58
C PHE A 5 -1.53 32.98 13.46
N SER A 6 -2.30 32.89 14.54
CA SER A 6 -3.48 32.00 14.63
C SER A 6 -4.69 32.43 13.79
N LYS A 7 -4.71 33.62 13.20
CA LYS A 7 -5.84 34.11 12.39
C LYS A 7 -5.50 34.53 10.96
N GLN A 8 -4.23 34.63 10.61
CA GLN A 8 -3.82 35.11 9.27
C GLN A 8 -3.57 34.03 8.25
N PHE A 9 -3.53 32.77 8.65
CA PHE A 9 -3.18 31.63 7.77
C PHE A 9 -4.32 30.59 7.58
N ASP A 10 -5.52 30.93 8.02
CA ASP A 10 -6.72 30.19 7.69
C ASP A 10 -7.20 30.56 6.27
N VAL A 11 -6.25 30.56 5.33
CA VAL A 11 -6.55 30.84 3.94
C VAL A 11 -6.88 29.52 3.27
N GLN A 12 -8.16 29.24 3.17
CA GLN A 12 -8.66 28.34 2.13
C GLN A 12 -8.60 29.12 0.80
N GLU A 13 -7.44 29.24 0.20
CA GLU A 13 -7.38 29.62 -1.20
C GLU A 13 -7.80 28.44 -2.03
N VAL A 14 -9.02 28.48 -2.50
CA VAL A 14 -9.46 27.69 -3.65
C VAL A 14 -8.70 28.26 -4.85
N LEU A 15 -7.70 27.54 -5.33
CA LEU A 15 -7.06 27.89 -6.60
C LEU A 15 -8.13 27.80 -7.69
N GLU A 16 -8.50 28.94 -8.27
CA GLU A 16 -9.43 29.00 -9.40
C GLU A 16 -8.89 28.12 -10.53
N GLY A 17 -9.65 27.08 -10.89
CA GLY A 17 -9.31 26.13 -11.94
C GLY A 17 -8.82 24.75 -11.50
N GLY A 18 -8.65 24.52 -10.19
CA GLY A 18 -8.31 23.19 -9.63
C GLY A 18 -9.54 22.49 -9.04
N ALA A 19 -9.70 21.20 -9.31
CA ALA A 19 -10.81 20.42 -8.77
C ALA A 19 -10.73 20.23 -7.23
N HIS A 20 -9.59 20.53 -6.62
CA HIS A 20 -9.32 20.24 -5.21
C HIS A 20 -8.66 21.42 -4.48
N PRO A 21 -9.14 21.77 -3.28
CA PRO A 21 -8.59 22.90 -2.52
C PRO A 21 -7.19 22.57 -1.98
N ALA A 22 -6.27 23.53 -2.12
CA ALA A 22 -5.05 23.57 -1.33
C ALA A 22 -5.34 24.21 0.02
N GLN A 23 -4.77 23.64 1.08
CA GLN A 23 -4.92 24.12 2.45
C GLN A 23 -3.58 24.60 3.01
N PHE A 24 -3.60 25.73 3.68
CA PHE A 24 -2.43 26.31 4.34
C PHE A 24 -2.84 26.76 5.75
N GLY A 25 -1.94 26.63 6.71
CA GLY A 25 -2.17 27.11 8.06
C GLY A 25 -2.21 26.00 9.10
N THR A 26 -3.09 26.13 10.07
CA THR A 26 -3.30 25.10 11.11
C THR A 26 -4.39 24.12 10.69
N ASN A 27 -4.36 22.93 11.31
CA ASN A 27 -5.38 21.88 11.11
C ASN A 27 -5.51 21.35 9.66
N VAL A 28 -4.45 21.46 8.88
CA VAL A 28 -4.38 20.92 7.51
C VAL A 28 -4.72 19.40 7.46
N LEU A 29 -4.48 18.71 8.56
CA LEU A 29 -4.85 17.29 8.69
C LEU A 29 -6.36 17.04 8.58
N ALA A 30 -7.21 17.99 8.96
CA ALA A 30 -8.65 17.89 8.74
C ALA A 30 -8.99 17.78 7.24
N GLY A 31 -8.35 18.58 6.39
CA GLY A 31 -8.57 18.48 4.94
C GLY A 31 -8.07 17.20 4.30
N LEU A 32 -7.07 16.52 4.88
CA LEU A 32 -6.73 15.16 4.49
C LEU A 32 -7.89 14.21 4.82
N ILE A 33 -8.42 14.27 6.05
CA ILE A 33 -9.51 13.40 6.53
C ILE A 33 -10.80 13.66 5.74
N ASP A 34 -11.18 14.92 5.55
CA ASP A 34 -12.35 15.30 4.77
C ASP A 34 -12.28 14.77 3.33
N GLY A 35 -11.11 14.84 2.70
CA GLY A 35 -10.91 14.32 1.36
C GLY A 35 -10.96 12.79 1.27
N ILE A 36 -10.54 12.06 2.32
CA ILE A 36 -10.74 10.60 2.42
C ILE A 36 -12.22 10.28 2.49
N ASP A 37 -12.98 10.98 3.35
CA ASP A 37 -14.42 10.75 3.53
C ASP A 37 -15.22 11.14 2.28
N GLU A 38 -14.85 12.22 1.60
CA GLU A 38 -15.43 12.63 0.34
C GLU A 38 -15.21 11.58 -0.74
N PHE A 39 -13.96 11.11 -0.93
CA PHE A 39 -13.64 10.10 -1.93
C PHE A 39 -14.43 8.80 -1.74
N ARG A 40 -14.57 8.33 -0.49
CA ARG A 40 -15.37 7.13 -0.19
C ARG A 40 -16.83 7.31 -0.61
N ARG A 41 -17.43 8.44 -0.25
CA ARG A 41 -18.83 8.75 -0.61
C ARG A 41 -19.04 8.84 -2.13
N ASP A 42 -18.13 9.51 -2.83
CA ASP A 42 -18.18 9.67 -4.28
C ASP A 42 -18.11 8.30 -4.99
N LEU A 43 -17.19 7.44 -4.55
CA LEU A 43 -17.04 6.12 -5.15
C LEU A 43 -18.22 5.20 -4.85
N GLU A 44 -18.79 5.25 -3.64
CA GLU A 44 -19.99 4.50 -3.29
C GLU A 44 -21.21 4.90 -4.17
N GLN A 45 -21.36 6.19 -4.48
CA GLN A 45 -22.42 6.70 -5.35
C GLN A 45 -22.22 6.31 -6.82
N GLN A 46 -20.97 6.15 -7.25
CA GLN A 46 -20.61 5.84 -8.64
C GLN A 46 -20.26 4.37 -8.87
N ARG A 47 -20.53 3.50 -7.90
CA ARG A 47 -20.08 2.10 -7.90
C ARG A 47 -20.41 1.39 -9.21
N ARG A 48 -19.35 0.90 -9.88
CA ARG A 48 -19.43 0.13 -11.12
C ARG A 48 -19.57 -1.36 -10.81
N SER A 49 -20.12 -2.13 -11.74
CA SER A 49 -20.36 -3.58 -11.57
C SER A 49 -19.06 -4.39 -11.31
N ARG A 50 -17.92 -3.87 -11.74
CA ARG A 50 -16.59 -4.51 -11.57
C ARG A 50 -15.74 -3.88 -10.46
N SER A 51 -16.31 -2.95 -9.69
CA SER A 51 -15.64 -2.31 -8.57
C SER A 51 -15.55 -3.25 -7.38
N LEU A 52 -14.35 -3.42 -6.83
CA LEU A 52 -14.08 -4.09 -5.56
C LEU A 52 -14.09 -3.10 -4.38
N GLY A 53 -14.16 -1.80 -4.68
CA GLY A 53 -14.23 -0.72 -3.70
C GLY A 53 -12.98 0.14 -3.62
N PRO A 54 -12.99 1.12 -2.70
CA PRO A 54 -11.89 2.05 -2.54
C PRO A 54 -10.64 1.38 -1.92
N ALA A 55 -9.48 1.84 -2.36
CA ALA A 55 -8.20 1.46 -1.78
C ALA A 55 -7.32 2.68 -1.48
N MET A 56 -6.48 2.54 -0.45
CA MET A 56 -5.62 3.57 0.10
C MET A 56 -4.19 3.06 0.21
N LEU A 57 -3.24 3.79 -0.40
CA LEU A 57 -1.81 3.59 -0.23
C LEU A 57 -1.22 4.87 0.38
N GLY A 58 -0.33 4.74 1.35
CA GLY A 58 0.23 5.93 1.99
C GLY A 58 1.64 5.75 2.51
N ALA A 59 2.33 6.87 2.70
CA ALA A 59 3.65 6.92 3.32
C ALA A 59 3.78 8.19 4.18
N PHE A 60 4.06 8.01 5.48
CA PHE A 60 4.20 9.10 6.42
C PHE A 60 5.42 8.89 7.32
N LEU A 61 6.07 10.00 7.70
CA LEU A 61 7.08 9.91 8.76
C LEU A 61 6.46 9.39 10.07
N TRP A 62 5.26 9.90 10.42
CA TRP A 62 4.54 9.55 11.65
C TRP A 62 3.04 9.58 11.45
N VAL A 63 2.35 8.63 12.08
CA VAL A 63 0.89 8.62 12.20
C VAL A 63 0.53 8.25 13.64
N ASP A 64 -0.23 9.11 14.34
CA ASP A 64 -0.80 8.83 15.65
C ASP A 64 -2.07 9.65 15.94
N ASP A 65 -2.54 10.42 14.97
CA ASP A 65 -3.83 11.09 15.08
C ASP A 65 -4.96 10.07 15.09
N ALA A 66 -5.79 10.11 16.13
CA ALA A 66 -6.81 9.09 16.36
C ALA A 66 -7.87 9.05 15.24
N GLU A 67 -8.23 10.21 14.70
CA GLU A 67 -9.24 10.30 13.64
C GLU A 67 -8.69 9.77 12.32
N LEU A 68 -7.45 10.10 11.96
CA LEU A 68 -6.79 9.54 10.78
C LEU A 68 -6.59 8.01 10.91
N LEU A 69 -6.16 7.53 12.08
CA LEU A 69 -6.03 6.08 12.34
C LEU A 69 -7.36 5.36 12.19
N GLN A 70 -8.46 5.97 12.67
CA GLN A 70 -9.79 5.42 12.49
C GLN A 70 -10.14 5.31 10.99
N ARG A 71 -9.87 6.35 10.17
CA ARG A 71 -10.13 6.30 8.73
C ARG A 71 -9.29 5.23 8.02
N ILE A 72 -8.02 5.06 8.42
CA ILE A 72 -7.16 3.99 7.90
C ILE A 72 -7.74 2.62 8.27
N ALA A 73 -8.16 2.43 9.53
CA ALA A 73 -8.70 1.15 10.00
C ALA A 73 -10.04 0.77 9.34
N GLU A 74 -10.89 1.75 9.07
CA GLU A 74 -12.19 1.56 8.43
C GLU A 74 -12.14 1.48 6.89
N PHE A 75 -10.97 1.70 6.28
CA PHE A 75 -10.86 1.70 4.83
C PHE A 75 -10.87 0.25 4.30
N PRO A 76 -11.66 -0.04 3.25
CA PRO A 76 -11.87 -1.42 2.76
C PRO A 76 -10.64 -2.15 2.29
N SER A 77 -9.66 -1.41 1.75
CA SER A 77 -8.35 -1.95 1.34
C SER A 77 -7.29 -0.89 1.55
N THR A 78 -6.35 -1.13 2.45
CA THR A 78 -5.38 -0.09 2.82
C THR A 78 -4.01 -0.68 3.13
N CYS A 79 -2.96 0.08 2.80
CA CYS A 79 -1.63 -0.12 3.34
C CYS A 79 -0.90 1.23 3.44
N VAL A 80 -0.57 1.63 4.66
CA VAL A 80 0.17 2.86 4.96
C VAL A 80 1.50 2.50 5.61
N VAL A 81 2.60 3.03 5.07
CA VAL A 81 3.93 2.81 5.62
C VAL A 81 4.32 3.99 6.50
N VAL A 82 4.78 3.71 7.71
CA VAL A 82 5.30 4.72 8.64
C VAL A 82 6.78 4.48 8.93
N SER A 83 7.51 5.53 9.30
CA SER A 83 8.92 5.39 9.64
C SER A 83 9.10 4.63 10.95
N LYS A 84 9.97 3.62 10.97
CA LYS A 84 10.42 2.93 12.17
C LYS A 84 11.82 3.42 12.54
N GLN A 85 11.94 4.04 13.68
CA GLN A 85 13.23 4.50 14.20
C GLN A 85 13.66 3.59 15.36
N PRO A 86 14.90 3.08 15.38
CA PRO A 86 15.32 2.01 16.28
C PRO A 86 15.55 2.47 17.73
N ARG A 87 15.07 3.62 18.17
CA ARG A 87 15.43 4.14 19.49
C ARG A 87 14.31 4.87 20.22
N GLY A 88 14.10 4.41 21.48
CA GLY A 88 13.40 5.12 22.53
C GLY A 88 12.03 4.54 22.89
N LYS A 89 11.82 4.35 24.19
CA LYS A 89 10.57 3.85 24.78
C LYS A 89 9.33 4.59 24.26
N TYR A 90 9.43 5.88 24.08
CA TYR A 90 8.34 6.72 23.55
C TYR A 90 7.92 6.31 22.13
N HIS A 91 8.89 5.96 21.28
CA HIS A 91 8.62 5.53 19.91
C HIS A 91 7.92 4.16 19.89
N THR A 92 8.40 3.20 20.69
CA THR A 92 7.77 1.87 20.80
C THR A 92 6.34 1.97 21.29
N GLU A 93 6.06 2.77 22.33
CA GLU A 93 4.68 3.00 22.81
C GLU A 93 3.76 3.59 21.74
N ARG A 94 4.30 4.48 20.91
CA ARG A 94 3.56 5.08 19.80
C ARG A 94 3.23 4.06 18.72
N LEU A 95 4.19 3.21 18.34
CA LEU A 95 3.95 2.11 17.40
C LEU A 95 2.95 1.09 17.94
N ARG A 96 2.98 0.78 19.23
CA ARG A 96 1.99 -0.11 19.87
C ARG A 96 0.57 0.46 19.77
N LYS A 97 0.39 1.77 20.01
CA LYS A 97 -0.92 2.42 19.85
C LYS A 97 -1.40 2.37 18.40
N VAL A 98 -0.51 2.57 17.45
CA VAL A 98 -0.84 2.44 16.03
C VAL A 98 -1.22 1.01 15.68
N ALA A 99 -0.41 0.02 16.07
CA ALA A 99 -0.70 -1.39 15.84
C ALA A 99 -2.08 -1.80 16.41
N GLU A 100 -2.39 -1.39 17.64
CA GLU A 100 -3.68 -1.67 18.27
C GLU A 100 -4.84 -1.00 17.53
N ALA A 101 -4.67 0.21 17.06
CA ALA A 101 -5.71 0.96 16.35
C ALA A 101 -6.07 0.33 14.97
N VAL A 102 -5.15 -0.37 14.34
CA VAL A 102 -5.34 -0.94 12.99
C VAL A 102 -5.34 -2.47 12.97
N LYS A 103 -5.36 -3.14 14.12
CA LYS A 103 -5.24 -4.61 14.20
C LYS A 103 -6.30 -5.38 13.43
N ASP A 104 -7.51 -4.83 13.36
CA ASP A 104 -8.67 -5.43 12.68
C ASP A 104 -8.90 -4.82 11.28
N ALA A 105 -8.01 -3.94 10.83
CA ALA A 105 -8.16 -3.25 9.56
C ALA A 105 -7.96 -4.20 8.38
N ALA A 106 -8.73 -4.01 7.33
CA ALA A 106 -8.56 -4.74 6.09
C ALA A 106 -7.27 -4.30 5.38
N GLY A 107 -6.38 -5.26 5.14
CA GLY A 107 -5.12 -5.00 4.45
C GLY A 107 -5.30 -4.83 2.93
N LEU A 108 -4.19 -4.54 2.24
CA LEU A 108 -4.14 -4.33 0.80
C LEU A 108 -3.89 -5.65 0.06
N PRO A 109 -4.68 -6.04 -0.95
CA PRO A 109 -4.39 -7.22 -1.79
C PRO A 109 -3.16 -6.94 -2.66
N ALA A 110 -2.04 -7.63 -2.41
CA ALA A 110 -0.79 -7.43 -3.16
C ALA A 110 -0.95 -7.82 -4.65
N TRP A 111 -1.77 -8.84 -4.93
CA TRP A 111 -2.04 -9.31 -6.30
C TRP A 111 -2.79 -8.31 -7.19
N ALA A 112 -3.29 -7.19 -6.65
CA ALA A 112 -3.84 -6.10 -7.43
C ALA A 112 -2.76 -5.19 -8.05
N PHE A 113 -1.50 -5.47 -7.75
CA PHE A 113 -0.35 -4.66 -8.16
C PHE A 113 0.73 -5.58 -8.72
N HIS A 114 0.99 -5.45 -10.02
CA HIS A 114 2.01 -6.26 -10.70
C HIS A 114 3.37 -6.24 -9.99
N GLU A 115 3.73 -5.09 -9.42
CA GLU A 115 5.01 -4.91 -8.71
C GLU A 115 5.11 -5.67 -7.37
N LEU A 116 3.98 -6.16 -6.85
CA LEU A 116 3.89 -6.83 -5.54
C LEU A 116 3.38 -8.28 -5.63
N GLU A 117 2.74 -8.67 -6.73
CA GLU A 117 2.01 -9.95 -6.83
C GLU A 117 2.91 -11.18 -6.67
N GLU A 118 4.17 -11.08 -7.12
CA GLU A 118 5.15 -12.15 -7.01
C GLU A 118 5.87 -12.17 -5.66
N LEU A 119 5.78 -11.09 -4.87
CA LEU A 119 6.45 -11.03 -3.57
C LEU A 119 5.79 -11.97 -2.57
N ARG A 120 6.61 -12.51 -1.67
CA ARG A 120 6.18 -13.36 -0.55
C ARG A 120 6.79 -12.85 0.74
N PHE A 121 6.15 -13.16 1.86
CA PHE A 121 6.78 -12.93 3.15
C PHE A 121 7.90 -13.94 3.38
N HIS A 122 8.98 -13.49 4.03
CA HIS A 122 9.98 -14.41 4.55
C HIS A 122 9.33 -15.47 5.45
N GLN A 123 9.79 -16.71 5.32
CA GLN A 123 9.39 -17.83 6.19
C GLN A 123 10.57 -18.17 7.12
N ASP A 124 10.43 -17.91 8.41
CA ASP A 124 11.50 -18.11 9.40
C ASP A 124 12.82 -17.42 9.03
N GLY A 125 12.74 -16.21 8.47
CA GLY A 125 13.90 -15.42 8.04
C GLY A 125 14.59 -15.94 6.77
N LYS A 126 13.93 -16.85 6.02
CA LYS A 126 14.45 -17.42 4.76
C LYS A 126 13.54 -17.01 3.60
N THR A 127 14.12 -16.93 2.41
CA THR A 127 13.39 -16.80 1.16
C THR A 127 12.57 -18.07 0.92
N PRO A 128 11.25 -17.97 0.67
CA PRO A 128 10.43 -19.13 0.31
C PRO A 128 10.89 -19.73 -1.01
N VAL A 129 10.86 -21.06 -1.11
CA VAL A 129 11.15 -21.78 -2.35
C VAL A 129 9.83 -22.35 -2.89
N LEU A 130 9.47 -21.99 -4.12
CA LEU A 130 8.25 -22.42 -4.77
C LEU A 130 8.55 -23.54 -5.77
N GLY A 131 7.84 -24.64 -5.63
CA GLY A 131 7.84 -25.78 -6.57
C GLY A 131 6.51 -25.92 -7.32
N PRO A 132 6.38 -26.90 -8.20
CA PRO A 132 5.20 -27.11 -9.06
C PRO A 132 3.90 -27.37 -8.28
N SER A 133 4.02 -27.90 -7.06
CA SER A 133 2.90 -28.16 -6.15
C SER A 133 2.72 -27.10 -5.09
N SER A 134 3.49 -26.03 -5.13
CA SER A 134 3.35 -24.93 -4.17
C SER A 134 2.02 -24.20 -4.38
N PRO A 135 1.25 -23.92 -3.33
CA PRO A 135 0.02 -23.17 -3.48
C PRO A 135 0.33 -21.78 -4.02
N GLN A 136 -0.47 -21.32 -4.98
CA GLN A 136 -0.44 -19.93 -5.44
C GLN A 136 -1.01 -19.02 -4.34
N GLU A 137 -0.20 -18.76 -3.33
CA GLU A 137 -0.60 -17.96 -2.20
C GLU A 137 -0.67 -16.48 -2.59
N ARG A 138 -1.89 -15.93 -2.57
CA ARG A 138 -2.11 -14.50 -2.77
C ARG A 138 -1.96 -13.80 -1.43
N ILE A 139 -0.90 -13.02 -1.26
CA ILE A 139 -0.63 -12.33 -0.01
C ILE A 139 -1.46 -11.04 0.11
N ARG A 140 -1.88 -10.73 1.34
CA ARG A 140 -2.49 -9.45 1.70
C ARG A 140 -1.55 -8.71 2.63
N LEU A 141 -1.18 -7.48 2.27
CA LEU A 141 -0.33 -6.65 3.11
C LEU A 141 -1.15 -6.09 4.29
N PRO A 142 -0.62 -6.09 5.51
CA PRO A 142 -1.25 -5.42 6.65
C PRO A 142 -1.58 -3.95 6.36
N ALA A 143 -2.62 -3.43 6.99
CA ALA A 143 -3.07 -2.06 6.79
C ALA A 143 -2.05 -0.98 7.17
N MET A 144 -1.13 -1.32 8.07
CA MET A 144 -0.01 -0.48 8.44
C MET A 144 1.27 -1.31 8.43
N ARG A 145 2.31 -0.75 7.84
CA ARG A 145 3.66 -1.33 7.77
C ARG A 145 4.68 -0.30 8.19
N THR A 146 5.93 -0.72 8.38
CA THR A 146 7.01 0.18 8.77
C THR A 146 8.13 0.17 7.73
N LEU A 147 8.87 1.28 7.66
CA LEU A 147 10.14 1.35 6.95
C LEU A 147 11.21 1.84 7.92
N GLY A 148 12.10 0.92 8.28
CA GLY A 148 13.15 1.18 9.26
C GLY A 148 14.33 1.93 8.67
N TYR A 149 14.97 2.73 9.53
CA TYR A 149 16.24 3.36 9.23
C TYR A 149 17.37 2.34 9.37
N ARG A 150 18.05 2.03 8.28
CA ARG A 150 19.11 1.00 8.24
C ARG A 150 20.37 1.50 7.54
N LYS A 151 21.47 0.80 7.82
CA LYS A 151 22.70 0.94 7.06
C LYS A 151 22.80 -0.19 6.03
N ALA A 152 23.05 0.16 4.79
CA ALA A 152 23.42 -0.78 3.74
C ALA A 152 24.93 -0.60 3.43
N GLY A 153 25.78 -1.43 4.00
CA GLY A 153 27.22 -1.26 3.94
C GLY A 153 27.68 0.04 4.60
N ASN A 154 28.35 0.91 3.83
CA ASN A 154 28.78 2.24 4.28
C ASN A 154 27.76 3.35 4.02
N HIS A 155 26.61 3.04 3.43
CA HIS A 155 25.56 4.00 3.10
C HIS A 155 24.43 3.92 4.10
N LEU A 156 23.85 5.09 4.41
CA LEU A 156 22.60 5.17 5.19
C LEU A 156 21.44 5.05 4.21
N VAL A 157 20.49 4.14 4.50
CA VAL A 157 19.20 4.12 3.79
C VAL A 157 18.44 5.37 4.18
N PRO A 158 17.86 6.11 3.22
CA PRO A 158 17.11 7.32 3.50
C PRO A 158 15.98 7.09 4.51
N ILE A 159 15.81 8.02 5.43
CA ILE A 159 14.67 8.04 6.34
C ILE A 159 13.40 8.31 5.52
N LEU A 160 12.35 7.56 5.77
CA LEU A 160 11.02 7.85 5.21
C LEU A 160 10.52 9.19 5.78
N HIS A 161 10.63 10.26 5.02
CA HIS A 161 10.20 11.61 5.40
C HIS A 161 9.09 12.14 4.50
N THR A 162 8.20 11.25 4.09
CA THR A 162 7.05 11.52 3.21
C THR A 162 5.82 11.87 4.01
N LYS A 163 4.87 12.56 3.41
CA LYS A 163 3.51 12.80 3.87
C LYS A 163 2.62 12.75 2.64
N MET A 164 2.31 11.53 2.22
CA MET A 164 1.64 11.23 0.95
C MET A 164 0.56 10.18 1.17
N LEU A 165 -0.58 10.40 0.52
CA LEU A 165 -1.67 9.43 0.50
C LEU A 165 -2.27 9.36 -0.90
N LEU A 166 -2.38 8.17 -1.45
CA LEU A 166 -2.97 7.89 -2.75
C LEU A 166 -4.28 7.13 -2.55
N LEU A 167 -5.37 7.68 -3.05
CA LEU A 167 -6.67 7.04 -3.06
C LEU A 167 -7.00 6.57 -4.46
N GLY A 168 -7.61 5.40 -4.57
CA GLY A 168 -8.01 4.82 -5.83
C GLY A 168 -9.06 3.73 -5.66
N GLU A 169 -9.39 3.08 -6.74
CA GLU A 169 -10.38 2.02 -6.83
C GLU A 169 -9.71 0.69 -7.20
N LEU A 170 -10.04 -0.35 -6.46
CA LEU A 170 -9.78 -1.72 -6.88
C LEU A 170 -10.93 -2.20 -7.79
N TRP A 171 -10.58 -2.90 -8.85
CA TRP A 171 -11.51 -3.47 -9.80
C TRP A 171 -11.06 -4.85 -10.25
N TRP A 172 -11.97 -5.61 -10.82
CA TRP A 172 -11.67 -6.92 -11.39
C TRP A 172 -12.29 -7.06 -12.78
N HIS A 173 -11.70 -7.89 -13.62
CA HIS A 173 -12.32 -8.36 -14.85
C HIS A 173 -11.86 -9.78 -15.18
N ASP A 174 -12.69 -10.46 -15.96
CA ASP A 174 -12.33 -11.74 -16.54
C ASP A 174 -11.46 -11.48 -17.76
N GLU A 175 -10.30 -12.10 -17.81
CA GLU A 175 -9.45 -12.12 -18.99
C GLU A 175 -9.56 -13.51 -19.65
N ASP A 176 -10.07 -13.54 -20.87
CA ASP A 176 -10.09 -14.76 -21.67
C ASP A 176 -8.77 -14.87 -22.45
N ALA A 177 -7.75 -15.38 -21.78
CA ALA A 177 -6.45 -15.63 -22.39
C ALA A 177 -6.37 -17.10 -22.84
N LEU A 178 -6.45 -17.34 -24.13
CA LEU A 178 -6.26 -18.67 -24.75
C LEU A 178 -7.22 -19.76 -24.25
N GLY A 179 -8.48 -19.38 -23.95
CA GLY A 179 -9.53 -20.33 -23.54
C GLY A 179 -9.56 -20.66 -22.04
N GLY A 180 -8.77 -19.97 -21.23
CA GLY A 180 -8.83 -20.03 -19.76
C GLY A 180 -9.31 -18.71 -19.20
N MET A 181 -10.35 -18.72 -18.34
CA MET A 181 -10.76 -17.53 -17.61
C MET A 181 -9.78 -17.26 -16.46
N ALA A 182 -9.11 -16.10 -16.50
CA ALA A 182 -8.29 -15.59 -15.40
C ALA A 182 -8.92 -14.35 -14.82
N ASP A 183 -9.16 -14.35 -13.51
CA ASP A 183 -9.60 -13.18 -12.77
C ASP A 183 -8.41 -12.21 -12.57
N VAL A 184 -8.42 -11.08 -13.24
CA VAL A 184 -7.45 -10.01 -13.05
C VAL A 184 -8.01 -8.97 -12.11
N THR A 185 -7.27 -8.70 -11.03
CA THR A 185 -7.54 -7.59 -10.12
C THR A 185 -6.56 -6.46 -10.38
N GLY A 186 -7.04 -5.23 -10.45
CA GLY A 186 -6.20 -4.07 -10.70
C GLY A 186 -6.56 -2.88 -9.82
N PHE A 187 -5.72 -1.86 -9.87
CA PHE A 187 -5.88 -0.62 -9.11
C PHE A 187 -5.77 0.60 -10.04
N THR A 188 -6.76 1.47 -9.94
CA THR A 188 -6.77 2.77 -10.62
C THR A 188 -6.66 3.90 -9.60
N PRO A 189 -5.58 4.70 -9.61
CA PRO A 189 -5.44 5.85 -8.73
C PRO A 189 -6.34 7.00 -9.19
N HIS A 190 -6.94 7.73 -8.25
CA HIS A 190 -7.86 8.83 -8.53
C HIS A 190 -7.46 10.14 -7.89
N ARG A 191 -6.99 10.13 -6.63
CA ARG A 191 -6.62 11.34 -5.88
C ARG A 191 -5.33 11.12 -5.10
N LEU A 192 -4.46 12.12 -5.09
CA LEU A 192 -3.20 12.15 -4.37
C LEU A 192 -3.19 13.29 -3.38
N TRP A 193 -2.98 13.00 -2.11
CA TRP A 193 -2.62 14.00 -1.11
C TRP A 193 -1.12 14.15 -1.02
N LEU A 194 -0.65 15.41 -1.08
CA LEU A 194 0.71 15.81 -0.75
C LEU A 194 0.68 16.93 0.26
N GLY A 195 1.56 16.86 1.27
CA GLY A 195 1.61 17.94 2.26
C GLY A 195 2.85 17.91 3.14
N SER A 196 2.93 18.87 4.05
CA SER A 196 3.96 18.94 5.08
C SER A 196 3.50 18.27 6.39
N ALA A 197 2.17 18.18 6.62
CA ALA A 197 1.59 17.65 7.83
C ALA A 197 1.87 16.16 8.02
N ASN A 198 2.48 15.78 9.14
CA ASN A 198 2.47 14.39 9.59
C ASN A 198 1.05 13.98 9.98
N GLY A 199 0.76 12.70 9.94
CA GLY A 199 -0.52 12.15 10.42
C GLY A 199 -0.63 12.15 11.95
N THR A 200 -0.30 13.26 12.61
CA THR A 200 -0.16 13.31 14.07
C THR A 200 -1.04 14.40 14.69
N GLY A 201 -1.52 14.18 15.91
CA GLY A 201 -2.30 15.15 16.64
C GLY A 201 -1.57 16.51 16.84
N SER A 202 -0.24 16.53 16.85
CA SER A 202 0.54 17.77 16.89
C SER A 202 0.44 18.57 15.61
N SER A 203 0.31 17.94 14.44
CA SER A 203 0.17 18.62 13.14
C SER A 203 -1.11 19.44 13.04
N ARG A 204 -2.14 19.15 13.84
CA ARG A 204 -3.36 19.96 13.91
C ARG A 204 -3.11 21.40 14.42
N ARG A 205 -1.99 21.61 15.13
CA ARG A 205 -1.62 22.91 15.73
C ARG A 205 -0.40 23.54 15.08
N SER A 206 0.22 22.83 14.15
CA SER A 206 1.38 23.33 13.40
C SER A 206 0.93 24.11 12.17
N LEU A 207 1.79 25.03 11.70
CA LEU A 207 1.61 25.64 10.40
C LEU A 207 2.09 24.67 9.33
N GLU A 208 1.18 24.22 8.52
CA GLU A 208 1.39 23.17 7.53
C GLU A 208 0.76 23.58 6.19
N PHE A 209 1.00 22.79 5.17
CA PHE A 209 0.24 22.85 3.93
C PHE A 209 -0.15 21.45 3.49
N GLY A 210 -1.18 21.36 2.65
CA GLY A 210 -1.60 20.12 2.02
C GLY A 210 -2.50 20.40 0.84
N LEU A 211 -2.47 19.52 -0.14
CA LEU A 211 -3.27 19.64 -1.35
C LEU A 211 -3.65 18.26 -1.87
N TRP A 212 -4.85 18.18 -2.41
CA TRP A 212 -5.32 17.07 -3.21
C TRP A 212 -5.02 17.33 -4.69
N LEU A 213 -4.61 16.29 -5.41
CA LEU A 213 -4.22 16.34 -6.82
C LEU A 213 -4.84 15.15 -7.55
N ASP A 214 -5.18 15.37 -8.83
CA ASP A 214 -5.76 14.36 -9.72
C ASP A 214 -5.04 14.28 -11.08
N ASP A 215 -3.89 14.95 -11.22
CA ASP A 215 -3.09 14.88 -12.43
C ASP A 215 -2.63 13.44 -12.72
N PRO A 216 -2.96 12.86 -13.89
CA PRO A 216 -2.65 11.47 -14.20
C PRO A 216 -1.16 11.13 -14.15
N GLY A 217 -0.28 12.07 -14.51
CA GLY A 217 1.16 11.87 -14.47
C GLY A 217 1.68 11.77 -13.04
N LEU A 218 1.20 12.66 -12.16
CA LEU A 218 1.52 12.64 -10.73
C LEU A 218 0.93 11.41 -10.04
N LEU A 219 -0.30 11.02 -10.34
CA LEU A 219 -0.93 9.80 -9.80
C LEU A 219 -0.12 8.55 -10.15
N LYS A 220 0.33 8.42 -11.41
CA LYS A 220 1.17 7.31 -11.85
C LYS A 220 2.53 7.31 -11.15
N ALA A 221 3.17 8.46 -11.01
CA ALA A 221 4.46 8.59 -10.34
C ALA A 221 4.36 8.27 -8.85
N ALA A 222 3.32 8.79 -8.18
CA ALA A 222 3.05 8.52 -6.76
C ALA A 222 2.73 7.04 -6.50
N ARG A 223 1.91 6.40 -7.36
CA ARG A 223 1.65 4.96 -7.30
C ARG A 223 2.96 4.17 -7.33
N ARG A 224 3.79 4.41 -8.34
CA ARG A 224 5.08 3.72 -8.47
C ARG A 224 5.95 3.90 -7.24
N PHE A 225 6.11 5.13 -6.76
CA PHE A 225 6.90 5.44 -5.58
C PHE A 225 6.36 4.72 -4.33
N LEU A 226 5.04 4.75 -4.09
CA LEU A 226 4.43 4.09 -2.94
C LEU A 226 4.58 2.56 -3.00
N LEU A 227 4.49 1.95 -4.18
CA LEU A 227 4.71 0.51 -4.36
C LEU A 227 6.17 0.13 -4.08
N GLU A 228 7.15 0.95 -4.48
CA GLU A 228 8.56 0.76 -4.12
C GLU A 228 8.77 0.86 -2.59
N VAL A 229 8.11 1.82 -1.92
CA VAL A 229 8.13 1.95 -0.45
C VAL A 229 7.51 0.73 0.23
N LEU A 230 6.38 0.23 -0.29
CA LEU A 230 5.71 -0.97 0.22
C LEU A 230 6.58 -2.22 0.09
N ALA A 231 7.21 -2.43 -1.07
CA ALA A 231 8.10 -3.56 -1.31
C ALA A 231 9.33 -3.56 -0.39
N GLN A 232 9.78 -2.38 0.07
CA GLN A 232 10.91 -2.21 0.97
C GLN A 232 10.53 -2.16 2.45
N SER A 233 9.24 -2.25 2.77
CA SER A 233 8.75 -2.16 4.14
C SER A 233 8.86 -3.49 4.89
N GLU A 234 8.76 -3.41 6.20
CA GLU A 234 8.67 -4.53 7.11
C GLU A 234 7.35 -4.50 7.90
N ASP A 235 7.02 -5.59 8.56
CA ASP A 235 5.84 -5.67 9.41
C ASP A 235 5.87 -4.64 10.56
N LEU A 236 4.71 -4.20 10.97
CA LEU A 236 4.53 -3.32 12.13
C LEU A 236 4.65 -4.14 13.42
N ASP A 237 5.85 -4.53 13.77
CA ASP A 237 6.16 -5.10 15.08
C ASP A 237 6.85 -4.04 15.98
N PRO A 238 6.13 -3.48 16.97
CA PRO A 238 6.69 -2.49 17.88
C PRO A 238 7.80 -3.00 18.77
N ASP A 239 7.90 -4.30 18.97
CA ASP A 239 8.86 -4.95 19.86
C ASP A 239 10.09 -5.50 19.12
N SER A 240 10.00 -5.63 17.80
CA SER A 240 11.13 -5.99 16.95
C SER A 240 12.05 -4.81 16.68
N ASN A 241 13.35 -5.07 16.79
CA ASN A 241 14.40 -4.16 16.33
C ASN A 241 14.85 -4.50 14.89
N ASP A 242 14.23 -5.46 14.25
CA ASP A 242 14.51 -5.78 12.87
C ASP A 242 14.02 -4.65 11.96
N LEU A 243 14.87 -4.26 11.04
CA LEU A 243 14.66 -3.21 10.06
C LEU A 243 14.85 -3.76 8.63
N THR A 244 14.80 -5.07 8.48
CA THR A 244 14.96 -5.75 7.19
C THR A 244 13.61 -5.88 6.52
N PRO A 245 13.49 -5.61 5.19
CA PRO A 245 12.26 -5.91 4.46
C PRO A 245 11.87 -7.37 4.65
N ASP A 246 10.60 -7.60 4.89
CA ASP A 246 10.04 -8.95 5.03
C ASP A 246 9.40 -9.49 3.74
N LEU A 247 9.33 -8.66 2.71
CA LEU A 247 8.86 -9.02 1.38
C LEU A 247 10.04 -9.32 0.47
N VAL A 248 10.01 -10.49 -0.15
CA VAL A 248 11.09 -10.97 -1.05
C VAL A 248 10.51 -11.64 -2.28
N MET A 249 11.28 -11.63 -3.36
CA MET A 249 11.05 -12.53 -4.47
C MET A 249 11.32 -13.97 -4.00
N PRO A 250 10.40 -14.91 -4.22
CA PRO A 250 10.66 -16.31 -3.90
C PRO A 250 11.74 -16.90 -4.84
N ASP A 251 12.45 -17.88 -4.35
CA ASP A 251 13.25 -18.75 -5.20
C ASP A 251 12.33 -19.82 -5.83
N TYR A 252 12.72 -20.36 -6.98
CA TYR A 252 12.00 -21.45 -7.64
C TYR A 252 12.82 -22.72 -7.60
N ASP A 253 12.16 -23.86 -7.32
CA ASP A 253 12.75 -25.18 -7.46
C ASP A 253 12.72 -25.59 -8.94
N ASP A 254 13.71 -25.10 -9.70
CA ASP A 254 13.80 -25.31 -11.13
C ASP A 254 13.87 -26.82 -11.50
N GLU A 255 14.52 -27.64 -10.68
CA GLU A 255 14.63 -29.10 -10.92
C GLU A 255 13.27 -29.75 -10.81
N ALA A 256 12.52 -29.50 -9.74
CA ALA A 256 11.17 -30.03 -9.57
C ALA A 256 10.19 -29.48 -10.62
N MET A 257 10.37 -28.24 -11.07
CA MET A 257 9.56 -27.64 -12.15
C MET A 257 9.80 -28.35 -13.47
N TRP A 258 11.06 -28.64 -13.83
CA TRP A 258 11.41 -29.38 -15.04
C TRP A 258 10.88 -30.81 -15.02
N GLU A 259 11.00 -31.53 -13.90
CA GLU A 259 10.47 -32.87 -13.73
C GLU A 259 8.94 -32.91 -13.89
N ALA A 260 8.23 -31.92 -13.28
CA ALA A 260 6.78 -31.84 -13.44
C ALA A 260 6.35 -31.54 -14.88
N MET A 261 7.06 -30.65 -15.58
CA MET A 261 6.80 -30.38 -17.00
C MET A 261 7.06 -31.56 -17.89
N ALA A 262 8.12 -32.34 -17.65
CA ALA A 262 8.41 -33.55 -18.40
C ALA A 262 7.31 -34.64 -18.19
N ALA A 263 6.84 -34.80 -16.95
CA ALA A 263 5.76 -35.74 -16.64
C ALA A 263 4.42 -35.36 -17.32
N LEU A 264 4.13 -34.05 -17.45
CA LEU A 264 2.94 -33.61 -18.20
C LEU A 264 3.07 -33.86 -19.70
N ALA A 265 4.24 -33.66 -20.29
CA ALA A 265 4.49 -33.89 -21.71
C ALA A 265 4.37 -35.40 -22.08
N ASP A 266 4.83 -36.28 -21.19
CA ASP A 266 4.68 -37.73 -21.38
C ASP A 266 3.20 -38.17 -21.29
N HIS A 267 2.42 -37.55 -20.41
CA HIS A 267 0.98 -37.85 -20.27
C HIS A 267 0.17 -37.44 -21.53
N ASP A 268 0.45 -36.25 -22.07
CA ASP A 268 -0.20 -35.77 -23.31
C ASP A 268 0.16 -36.64 -24.52
N ALA A 269 1.35 -37.23 -24.54
CA ALA A 269 1.77 -38.14 -25.60
C ALA A 269 1.02 -39.48 -25.54
N ASP A 270 0.78 -40.05 -24.36
CA ASP A 270 0.04 -41.30 -24.16
C ASP A 270 -1.45 -41.15 -24.50
N GLU A 271 -2.10 -40.02 -24.17
CA GLU A 271 -3.51 -39.78 -24.53
C GLU A 271 -3.73 -39.64 -26.06
N HIS A 272 -2.72 -39.19 -26.80
CA HIS A 272 -2.81 -39.07 -28.26
C HIS A 272 -2.64 -40.42 -28.99
N ASP A 273 -1.92 -41.39 -28.43
CA ASP A 273 -1.71 -42.70 -29.04
C ASP A 273 -2.95 -43.62 -28.89
N ASP A 274 -3.68 -43.50 -27.76
CA ASP A 274 -4.92 -44.27 -27.54
C ASP A 274 -6.08 -43.82 -28.45
N SER A 275 -6.10 -42.53 -28.89
CA SER A 275 -7.15 -42.01 -29.77
C SER A 275 -7.02 -42.44 -31.24
N GLN A 276 -5.87 -43.01 -31.65
CA GLN A 276 -5.64 -43.50 -33.03
C GLN A 276 -5.90 -45.02 -33.22
N ASN A 277 -6.11 -45.75 -32.12
CA ASN A 277 -6.35 -47.21 -32.19
C ASN A 277 -7.83 -47.61 -32.23
N ASP A 278 -8.77 -46.66 -32.10
CA ASP A 278 -10.23 -46.90 -32.14
C ASP A 278 -10.91 -46.46 -33.47
N ALA A 279 -10.17 -46.34 -34.57
CA ALA A 279 -10.71 -45.97 -35.88
C ALA A 279 -10.68 -47.14 -36.90
#